data_fc59c47d96e4261228a3588f36c4bb66
#
_entry.id   fc59c47d96e4261228a3588f36c4bb66
#
_cell.length_a   1.000
_cell.length_b   1.000
_cell.length_c   1.000
_cell.angle_alpha   90.00
_cell.angle_beta   90.00
_cell.angle_gamma   90.00
#
_symmetry.space_group_name_H-M   'P 1'
#
loop_
_entity.id
_entity.type
_entity.pdbx_description
1 polymer ?
#
loop_
_entity_poly.entity_id
_entity_poly.type
_entity_poly.pdbx_seq_one_letter_code
_entity_poly.pdbx_strand_id
1 'polypeptide(L)'
;MLRPILTTLAVFAAMATVLQVERVEAQSAEKNPALTPQPRIVEWWFARRAQKIAEMSKGDIDLLMVGDSITNNFDSVGAAVWKKSFEPRKAINLGFGGDRTNHVLWRLNHLPKLKKAPRGAVVLIGTNNICWGSDKPKDAAGGVQAIAHKLGELYPEMKILVLGVFPRRRKLDHPHRKQIIELNSYLPGLLKDLKNVKFLDIGPKFLDEKGFLSKEMMPDTTHPSEKGHEIWARAIEPELDRMLAD
;
A
#
# COMPACT_ATOMS: atom_id res chain seq x y z
N MET A 1 43.38 -41.49 35.46
CA MET A 1 43.29 -40.70 34.16
C MET A 1 41.88 -40.81 33.54
N LEU A 2 40.94 -40.02 33.98
CA LEU A 2 39.57 -40.04 33.51
C LEU A 2 38.97 -38.61 33.63
N ARG A 3 39.46 -37.65 32.84
CA ARG A 3 38.93 -36.28 32.85
C ARG A 3 38.82 -35.50 31.51
N PRO A 4 38.86 -36.08 30.28
CA PRO A 4 38.52 -35.27 29.11
C PRO A 4 37.15 -35.56 28.47
N ILE A 5 36.43 -36.62 28.88
CA ILE A 5 35.18 -37.03 28.15
C ILE A 5 33.94 -36.17 28.51
N LEU A 6 33.87 -35.66 29.75
CA LEU A 6 32.75 -34.86 30.25
C LEU A 6 32.69 -33.45 29.66
N THR A 7 33.81 -32.84 29.31
CA THR A 7 33.87 -31.49 28.71
C THR A 7 33.41 -31.48 27.26
N THR A 8 33.70 -32.53 26.51
CA THR A 8 33.31 -32.62 25.09
C THR A 8 31.79 -32.81 24.90
N LEU A 9 31.14 -33.60 25.76
CA LEU A 9 29.69 -33.80 25.75
C LEU A 9 28.93 -32.53 26.11
N ALA A 10 29.40 -31.71 27.03
CA ALA A 10 28.79 -30.45 27.42
C ALA A 10 28.82 -29.40 26.28
N VAL A 11 29.93 -29.33 25.51
CA VAL A 11 30.05 -28.42 24.35
C VAL A 11 29.13 -28.85 23.22
N PHE A 12 28.99 -30.14 22.93
CA PHE A 12 28.09 -30.63 21.91
C PHE A 12 26.59 -30.40 22.27
N ALA A 13 26.23 -30.55 23.54
CA ALA A 13 24.89 -30.25 24.03
C ALA A 13 24.57 -28.76 23.95
N ALA A 14 25.50 -27.88 24.29
CA ALA A 14 25.33 -26.43 24.18
C ALA A 14 25.21 -25.98 22.71
N MET A 15 26.01 -26.51 21.78
CA MET A 15 25.90 -26.23 20.35
C MET A 15 24.57 -26.74 19.76
N ALA A 16 24.11 -27.92 20.15
CA ALA A 16 22.82 -28.45 19.70
C ALA A 16 21.66 -27.57 20.19
N THR A 17 21.74 -27.00 21.39
CA THR A 17 20.71 -26.11 21.94
C THR A 17 20.71 -24.76 21.22
N VAL A 18 21.87 -24.19 20.90
CA VAL A 18 21.99 -22.94 20.14
C VAL A 18 21.44 -23.12 18.72
N LEU A 19 21.82 -24.22 18.05
CA LEU A 19 21.28 -24.52 16.69
C LEU A 19 19.77 -24.82 16.68
N GLN A 20 19.23 -25.33 17.79
CA GLN A 20 17.78 -25.52 17.92
C GLN A 20 17.06 -24.20 18.20
N VAL A 21 17.63 -23.30 18.98
CA VAL A 21 17.11 -21.96 19.23
C VAL A 21 17.13 -21.14 17.92
N GLU A 22 18.24 -21.14 17.18
CA GLU A 22 18.33 -20.48 15.86
C GLU A 22 17.35 -21.07 14.83
N ARG A 23 17.13 -22.38 14.82
CA ARG A 23 16.10 -23.03 13.97
C ARG A 23 14.68 -22.67 14.39
N VAL A 24 14.40 -22.57 15.69
CA VAL A 24 13.09 -22.18 16.20
C VAL A 24 12.85 -20.68 15.92
N GLU A 25 13.85 -19.83 16.07
CA GLU A 25 13.76 -18.41 15.70
C GLU A 25 13.63 -18.21 14.18
N ALA A 26 14.32 -18.98 13.36
CA ALA A 26 14.17 -18.99 11.91
C ALA A 26 12.82 -19.57 11.44
N GLN A 27 12.22 -20.50 12.19
CA GLN A 27 10.88 -21.05 11.94
C GLN A 27 9.75 -20.15 12.47
N SER A 28 10.01 -19.32 13.48
CA SER A 28 9.06 -18.41 14.10
C SER A 28 9.07 -16.99 13.53
N ALA A 29 9.88 -16.70 12.52
CA ALA A 29 9.66 -15.56 11.65
C ALA A 29 8.34 -15.82 10.91
N GLU A 30 7.22 -15.60 11.59
CA GLU A 30 5.87 -15.64 11.07
C GLU A 30 5.88 -14.82 9.78
N LYS A 31 5.76 -15.50 8.62
CA LYS A 31 5.81 -14.82 7.30
C LYS A 31 4.76 -13.73 7.34
N ASN A 32 5.19 -12.48 7.36
CA ASN A 32 4.28 -11.34 7.35
C ASN A 32 3.36 -11.47 6.12
N PRO A 33 2.05 -11.76 6.29
CA PRO A 33 1.13 -11.98 5.17
C PRO A 33 1.04 -10.76 4.27
N ALA A 34 1.21 -9.56 4.83
CA ALA A 34 1.17 -8.29 4.09
C ALA A 34 2.33 -8.16 3.07
N LEU A 35 3.43 -8.90 3.26
CA LEU A 35 4.61 -8.94 2.39
C LEU A 35 4.65 -10.13 1.44
N THR A 36 3.77 -11.13 1.60
CA THR A 36 3.79 -12.35 0.77
C THR A 36 2.92 -12.15 -0.46
N PRO A 37 3.48 -11.95 -1.68
CA PRO A 37 2.69 -11.69 -2.88
C PRO A 37 1.73 -12.84 -3.18
N GLN A 38 0.46 -12.52 -3.33
CA GLN A 38 -0.60 -13.49 -3.58
C GLN A 38 -1.70 -12.89 -4.45
N PRO A 39 -2.21 -13.59 -5.51
CA PRO A 39 -3.35 -13.10 -6.27
C PRO A 39 -4.65 -13.30 -5.49
N ARG A 40 -5.69 -12.56 -5.87
CA ARG A 40 -7.05 -12.90 -5.45
C ARG A 40 -7.64 -13.90 -6.45
N ILE A 41 -8.15 -15.03 -5.94
CA ILE A 41 -8.71 -16.09 -6.77
C ILE A 41 -10.20 -15.79 -7.03
N VAL A 42 -10.47 -14.72 -7.78
CA VAL A 42 -11.82 -14.31 -8.20
C VAL A 42 -11.78 -13.78 -9.65
N GLU A 43 -12.76 -14.19 -10.45
CA GLU A 43 -12.78 -13.94 -11.91
C GLU A 43 -12.69 -12.47 -12.27
N TRP A 44 -13.51 -11.61 -11.68
CA TRP A 44 -13.54 -10.17 -12.00
C TRP A 44 -12.19 -9.49 -11.75
N TRP A 45 -11.39 -9.97 -10.79
CA TRP A 45 -10.10 -9.39 -10.47
C TRP A 45 -9.07 -9.66 -11.59
N PHE A 46 -9.08 -10.89 -12.14
CA PHE A 46 -8.25 -11.22 -13.30
C PHE A 46 -8.74 -10.52 -14.57
N ALA A 47 -10.06 -10.41 -14.77
CA ALA A 47 -10.63 -9.67 -15.90
C ALA A 47 -10.23 -8.19 -15.85
N ARG A 48 -10.35 -7.53 -14.69
CA ARG A 48 -9.89 -6.16 -14.51
C ARG A 48 -8.38 -6.04 -14.74
N ARG A 49 -7.60 -6.98 -14.24
CA ARG A 49 -6.15 -6.97 -14.49
C ARG A 49 -5.83 -7.05 -15.98
N ALA A 50 -6.46 -7.95 -16.71
CA ALA A 50 -6.28 -8.09 -18.15
C ALA A 50 -6.65 -6.79 -18.90
N GLN A 51 -7.78 -6.16 -18.53
CA GLN A 51 -8.19 -4.86 -19.05
C GLN A 51 -7.11 -3.79 -18.81
N LYS A 52 -6.60 -3.66 -17.55
CA LYS A 52 -5.60 -2.64 -17.22
C LYS A 52 -4.26 -2.89 -17.91
N ILE A 53 -3.85 -4.14 -18.10
CA ILE A 53 -2.67 -4.48 -18.91
C ILE A 53 -2.88 -4.07 -20.37
N ALA A 54 -4.06 -4.32 -20.93
CA ALA A 54 -4.37 -3.89 -22.31
C ALA A 54 -4.37 -2.34 -22.44
N GLU A 55 -4.90 -1.61 -21.47
CA GLU A 55 -4.81 -0.15 -21.40
C GLU A 55 -3.36 0.32 -21.34
N MET A 56 -2.54 -0.28 -20.46
CA MET A 56 -1.11 0.03 -20.32
C MET A 56 -0.33 -0.21 -21.62
N SER A 57 -0.69 -1.24 -22.39
CA SER A 57 -0.01 -1.58 -23.64
C SER A 57 -0.27 -0.59 -24.78
N LYS A 58 -1.39 0.13 -24.70
CA LYS A 58 -1.81 1.11 -25.73
C LYS A 58 -1.33 2.53 -25.43
N GLY A 59 -1.08 2.83 -24.17
CA GLY A 59 -1.00 4.19 -23.68
C GLY A 59 0.40 4.74 -23.49
N ASP A 60 0.48 6.06 -23.61
CA ASP A 60 1.53 6.89 -23.05
C ASP A 60 1.07 7.26 -21.63
N ILE A 61 1.57 6.55 -20.63
CA ILE A 61 1.16 6.67 -19.24
C ILE A 61 2.24 7.42 -18.48
N ASP A 62 1.86 8.53 -17.84
CA ASP A 62 2.76 9.33 -17.02
C ASP A 62 2.52 9.12 -15.51
N LEU A 63 1.31 8.69 -15.09
CA LEU A 63 0.95 8.54 -13.67
C LEU A 63 0.26 7.21 -13.39
N LEU A 64 0.75 6.48 -12.39
CA LEU A 64 0.11 5.26 -11.87
C LEU A 64 -0.68 5.59 -10.59
N MET A 65 -1.98 5.29 -10.56
CA MET A 65 -2.81 5.38 -9.35
C MET A 65 -3.00 3.99 -8.78
N VAL A 66 -2.18 3.62 -7.80
CA VAL A 66 -2.10 2.25 -7.24
C VAL A 66 -2.87 2.17 -5.93
N GLY A 67 -3.80 1.21 -5.83
CA GLY A 67 -4.58 1.07 -4.60
C GLY A 67 -5.63 -0.05 -4.62
N ASP A 68 -6.59 0.11 -3.72
CA ASP A 68 -7.73 -0.80 -3.53
C ASP A 68 -9.05 -0.23 -4.10
N SER A 69 -10.19 -0.54 -3.44
CA SER A 69 -11.51 -0.03 -3.84
C SER A 69 -11.62 1.49 -3.80
N ILE A 70 -10.91 2.14 -2.90
CA ILE A 70 -10.93 3.61 -2.77
C ILE A 70 -10.38 4.24 -4.05
N THR A 71 -9.27 3.72 -4.57
CA THR A 71 -8.71 4.13 -5.86
C THR A 71 -9.56 3.64 -7.04
N ASN A 72 -10.07 2.39 -6.97
CA ASN A 72 -10.93 1.83 -8.02
C ASN A 72 -12.17 2.71 -8.29
N ASN A 73 -12.73 3.32 -7.25
CA ASN A 73 -13.96 4.11 -7.36
C ASN A 73 -13.80 5.40 -8.20
N PHE A 74 -12.60 5.74 -8.62
CA PHE A 74 -12.43 6.74 -9.70
C PHE A 74 -12.99 6.28 -11.05
N ASP A 75 -13.25 4.98 -11.25
CA ASP A 75 -13.94 4.49 -12.44
C ASP A 75 -15.48 4.63 -12.34
N SER A 76 -16.02 5.08 -11.19
CA SER A 76 -17.45 5.18 -10.90
C SER A 76 -17.81 6.48 -10.19
N VAL A 77 -17.89 6.48 -8.86
CA VAL A 77 -18.28 7.65 -8.05
C VAL A 77 -17.35 8.84 -8.25
N GLY A 78 -16.07 8.61 -8.47
CA GLY A 78 -15.06 9.66 -8.71
C GLY A 78 -14.82 9.96 -10.20
N ALA A 79 -15.63 9.46 -11.13
CA ALA A 79 -15.34 9.55 -12.56
C ALA A 79 -15.25 10.99 -13.09
N ALA A 80 -16.08 11.90 -12.60
CA ALA A 80 -16.00 13.32 -12.98
C ALA A 80 -14.68 13.95 -12.50
N VAL A 81 -14.26 13.63 -11.30
CA VAL A 81 -12.98 14.08 -10.73
C VAL A 81 -11.79 13.47 -11.49
N TRP A 82 -11.88 12.19 -11.85
CA TRP A 82 -10.86 11.53 -12.67
C TRP A 82 -10.65 12.25 -13.99
N LYS A 83 -11.73 12.49 -14.74
CA LYS A 83 -11.69 13.18 -16.03
C LYS A 83 -11.05 14.57 -15.93
N LYS A 84 -11.36 15.30 -14.85
CA LYS A 84 -10.83 16.66 -14.63
C LYS A 84 -9.37 16.67 -14.17
N SER A 85 -9.00 15.78 -13.24
CA SER A 85 -7.74 15.92 -12.50
C SER A 85 -6.66 14.91 -12.91
N PHE A 86 -7.01 13.73 -13.38
CA PHE A 86 -6.06 12.63 -13.61
C PHE A 86 -5.92 12.28 -15.10
N GLU A 87 -6.99 12.32 -15.87
CA GLU A 87 -6.94 12.04 -17.31
C GLU A 87 -6.00 12.98 -18.07
N PRO A 88 -5.98 14.32 -17.81
CA PRO A 88 -5.02 15.22 -18.46
C PRO A 88 -3.56 14.93 -18.08
N ARG A 89 -3.33 14.23 -16.95
CA ARG A 89 -2.01 13.78 -16.48
C ARG A 89 -1.65 12.38 -17.00
N LYS A 90 -2.37 11.86 -17.99
CA LYS A 90 -2.18 10.52 -18.56
C LYS A 90 -2.13 9.44 -17.47
N ALA A 91 -2.99 9.56 -16.48
CA ALA A 91 -3.05 8.62 -15.38
C ALA A 91 -3.75 7.31 -15.78
N ILE A 92 -3.29 6.20 -15.18
CA ILE A 92 -4.02 4.93 -15.22
C ILE A 92 -4.49 4.53 -13.83
N ASN A 93 -5.76 4.10 -13.72
CA ASN A 93 -6.35 3.62 -12.48
C ASN A 93 -6.01 2.14 -12.25
N LEU A 94 -5.03 1.89 -11.38
CA LEU A 94 -4.63 0.57 -10.92
C LEU A 94 -5.20 0.25 -9.51
N GLY A 95 -6.34 0.82 -9.17
CA GLY A 95 -7.13 0.43 -8.01
C GLY A 95 -7.91 -0.85 -8.24
N PHE A 96 -7.91 -1.76 -7.26
CA PHE A 96 -8.66 -3.03 -7.32
C PHE A 96 -9.43 -3.25 -6.03
N GLY A 97 -10.73 -3.35 -6.13
CA GLY A 97 -11.64 -3.51 -4.98
C GLY A 97 -11.19 -4.62 -4.03
N GLY A 98 -11.08 -4.31 -2.73
CA GLY A 98 -10.73 -5.28 -1.69
C GLY A 98 -9.25 -5.72 -1.66
N ASP A 99 -8.37 -5.14 -2.49
CA ASP A 99 -6.94 -5.47 -2.44
C ASP A 99 -6.32 -5.09 -1.09
N ARG A 100 -5.40 -5.93 -0.66
CA ARG A 100 -4.43 -5.72 0.41
C ARG A 100 -3.04 -5.53 -0.20
N THR A 101 -2.07 -5.18 0.60
CA THR A 101 -0.69 -4.94 0.15
C THR A 101 -0.09 -6.13 -0.60
N ASN A 102 -0.31 -7.36 -0.12
CA ASN A 102 0.16 -8.59 -0.78
C ASN A 102 -0.43 -8.80 -2.18
N HIS A 103 -1.69 -8.40 -2.42
CA HIS A 103 -2.31 -8.46 -3.75
C HIS A 103 -1.69 -7.43 -4.70
N VAL A 104 -1.44 -6.21 -4.20
CA VAL A 104 -0.75 -5.18 -4.98
C VAL A 104 0.67 -5.63 -5.32
N LEU A 105 1.43 -6.17 -4.38
CA LEU A 105 2.77 -6.72 -4.63
C LEU A 105 2.73 -7.80 -5.72
N TRP A 106 1.76 -8.70 -5.66
CA TRP A 106 1.59 -9.71 -6.70
C TRP A 106 1.35 -9.07 -8.07
N ARG A 107 0.45 -8.07 -8.16
CA ARG A 107 0.17 -7.37 -9.42
C ARG A 107 1.40 -6.65 -9.97
N LEU A 108 2.19 -6.00 -9.11
CA LEU A 108 3.42 -5.31 -9.51
C LEU A 108 4.49 -6.29 -10.03
N ASN A 109 4.62 -7.47 -9.43
CA ASN A 109 5.53 -8.51 -9.90
C ASN A 109 5.15 -9.06 -11.30
N HIS A 110 3.91 -8.83 -11.73
CA HIS A 110 3.38 -9.31 -13.01
C HIS A 110 2.93 -8.17 -13.93
N LEU A 111 3.45 -6.95 -13.73
CA LEU A 111 3.22 -5.84 -14.65
C LEU A 111 4.00 -6.06 -15.96
N PRO A 112 3.42 -5.71 -17.11
CA PRO A 112 4.16 -5.69 -18.36
C PRO A 112 5.22 -4.59 -18.32
N LYS A 113 6.32 -4.81 -19.04
CA LYS A 113 7.32 -3.76 -19.26
C LYS A 113 6.69 -2.68 -20.15
N LEU A 114 6.61 -1.47 -19.66
CA LEU A 114 6.12 -0.33 -20.43
C LEU A 114 7.20 0.17 -21.41
N LYS A 115 6.77 0.67 -22.57
CA LYS A 115 7.67 1.27 -23.56
C LYS A 115 8.33 2.54 -23.04
N LYS A 116 7.58 3.32 -22.28
CA LYS A 116 8.02 4.54 -21.59
C LYS A 116 7.79 4.36 -20.09
N ALA A 117 8.77 4.68 -19.27
CA ALA A 117 8.62 4.67 -17.82
C ALA A 117 7.64 5.76 -17.38
N PRO A 118 6.70 5.46 -16.48
CA PRO A 118 5.85 6.49 -15.86
C PRO A 118 6.70 7.47 -15.05
N ARG A 119 6.28 8.72 -15.01
CA ARG A 119 6.96 9.80 -14.25
C ARG A 119 6.61 9.76 -12.78
N GLY A 120 5.39 9.31 -12.45
CA GLY A 120 4.91 9.28 -11.08
C GLY A 120 4.01 8.10 -10.74
N ALA A 121 3.91 7.82 -9.44
CA ALA A 121 2.91 6.93 -8.87
C ALA A 121 2.31 7.53 -7.60
N VAL A 122 1.01 7.36 -7.40
CA VAL A 122 0.31 7.59 -6.12
C VAL A 122 -0.09 6.25 -5.56
N VAL A 123 0.26 5.98 -4.32
CA VAL A 123 -0.04 4.72 -3.62
C VAL A 123 -0.98 5.00 -2.45
N LEU A 124 -2.16 4.39 -2.46
CA LEU A 124 -3.12 4.40 -1.36
C LEU A 124 -3.62 2.97 -1.11
N ILE A 125 -3.09 2.31 -0.09
CA ILE A 125 -3.37 0.91 0.21
C ILE A 125 -3.17 0.63 1.70
N GLY A 126 -3.89 -0.33 2.27
CA GLY A 126 -3.70 -0.80 3.65
C GLY A 126 -4.98 -0.91 4.45
N THR A 127 -6.08 -0.23 4.05
CA THR A 127 -7.35 -0.28 4.79
C THR A 127 -7.90 -1.71 4.90
N ASN A 128 -7.74 -2.53 3.87
CA ASN A 128 -8.23 -3.91 3.86
C ASN A 128 -7.29 -4.88 4.61
N ASN A 129 -6.01 -4.56 4.75
CA ASN A 129 -5.11 -5.29 5.65
C ASN A 129 -5.65 -5.23 7.08
N ILE A 130 -6.03 -4.05 7.54
CA ILE A 130 -6.57 -3.82 8.88
C ILE A 130 -7.96 -4.43 9.06
N CYS A 131 -8.86 -4.25 8.09
CA CYS A 131 -10.29 -4.53 8.30
C CYS A 131 -10.73 -5.94 7.92
N TRP A 132 -10.01 -6.58 6.99
CA TRP A 132 -10.33 -7.90 6.45
C TRP A 132 -9.20 -8.91 6.58
N GLY A 133 -7.95 -8.43 6.63
CA GLY A 133 -6.75 -9.26 6.72
C GLY A 133 -6.34 -9.59 8.14
N SER A 134 -6.84 -8.84 9.12
CA SER A 134 -6.41 -8.93 10.52
C SER A 134 -4.90 -8.74 10.70
N ASP A 135 -4.25 -8.05 9.76
CA ASP A 135 -2.83 -7.76 9.85
C ASP A 135 -2.57 -6.72 10.96
N LYS A 136 -1.45 -6.86 11.65
CA LYS A 136 -1.02 -5.83 12.59
C LYS A 136 -0.70 -4.53 11.84
N PRO A 137 -0.95 -3.34 12.41
CA PRO A 137 -0.68 -2.06 11.76
C PRO A 137 0.75 -1.93 11.23
N LYS A 138 1.74 -2.40 11.98
CA LYS A 138 3.16 -2.41 11.59
C LYS A 138 3.42 -3.29 10.36
N ASP A 139 2.77 -4.46 10.30
CA ASP A 139 2.93 -5.41 9.20
C ASP A 139 2.32 -4.85 7.90
N ALA A 140 1.13 -4.25 8.00
CA ALA A 140 0.50 -3.56 6.89
C ALA A 140 1.32 -2.36 6.40
N ALA A 141 1.92 -1.58 7.31
CA ALA A 141 2.82 -0.48 6.95
C ALA A 141 4.08 -1.00 6.23
N GLY A 142 4.65 -2.12 6.67
CA GLY A 142 5.73 -2.82 5.96
C GLY A 142 5.34 -3.23 4.55
N GLY A 143 4.09 -3.68 4.36
CA GLY A 143 3.54 -3.98 3.04
C GLY A 143 3.45 -2.75 2.12
N VAL A 144 3.07 -1.59 2.67
CA VAL A 144 3.07 -0.31 1.93
C VAL A 144 4.49 0.09 1.53
N GLN A 145 5.46 -0.03 2.45
CA GLN A 145 6.88 0.21 2.16
C GLN A 145 7.38 -0.70 1.03
N ALA A 146 7.06 -1.98 1.09
CA ALA A 146 7.47 -2.95 0.06
C ALA A 146 6.90 -2.61 -1.34
N ILE A 147 5.67 -2.07 -1.41
CA ILE A 147 5.06 -1.59 -2.65
C ILE A 147 5.84 -0.38 -3.19
N ALA A 148 6.16 0.60 -2.35
CA ALA A 148 6.93 1.77 -2.77
C ALA A 148 8.33 1.36 -3.25
N HIS A 149 9.01 0.45 -2.53
CA HIS A 149 10.29 -0.11 -2.93
C HIS A 149 10.19 -0.82 -4.29
N LYS A 150 9.17 -1.68 -4.46
CA LYS A 150 8.96 -2.42 -5.72
C LYS A 150 8.71 -1.50 -6.92
N LEU A 151 7.98 -0.43 -6.74
CA LEU A 151 7.77 0.59 -7.78
C LEU A 151 9.09 1.29 -8.14
N GLY A 152 9.93 1.60 -7.15
CA GLY A 152 11.27 2.16 -7.37
C GLY A 152 12.23 1.20 -8.07
N GLU A 153 12.14 -0.13 -7.81
CA GLU A 153 12.88 -1.14 -8.56
C GLU A 153 12.44 -1.21 -10.04
N LEU A 154 11.12 -1.15 -10.29
CA LEU A 154 10.56 -1.20 -11.64
C LEU A 154 10.90 0.06 -12.46
N TYR A 155 10.90 1.21 -11.81
CA TYR A 155 11.08 2.52 -12.43
C TYR A 155 11.95 3.44 -11.54
N PRO A 156 13.30 3.34 -11.61
CA PRO A 156 14.21 4.00 -10.65
C PRO A 156 14.11 5.53 -10.58
N GLU A 157 13.67 6.18 -11.65
CA GLU A 157 13.53 7.65 -11.71
C GLU A 157 12.09 8.13 -11.43
N MET A 158 11.15 7.20 -11.27
CA MET A 158 9.75 7.54 -10.97
C MET A 158 9.62 8.16 -9.59
N LYS A 159 8.89 9.25 -9.49
CA LYS A 159 8.54 9.87 -8.21
C LYS A 159 7.32 9.18 -7.62
N ILE A 160 7.35 8.81 -6.35
CA ILE A 160 6.31 8.03 -5.69
C ILE A 160 5.71 8.81 -4.52
N LEU A 161 4.42 9.06 -4.58
CA LEU A 161 3.65 9.66 -3.49
C LEU A 161 2.88 8.57 -2.76
N VAL A 162 3.28 8.26 -1.55
CA VAL A 162 2.55 7.37 -0.65
C VAL A 162 1.61 8.19 0.21
N LEU A 163 0.33 7.91 0.13
CA LEU A 163 -0.67 8.55 0.97
C LEU A 163 -0.88 7.77 2.27
N GLY A 164 -1.10 8.49 3.35
CA GLY A 164 -1.65 7.90 4.57
C GLY A 164 -2.98 7.22 4.26
N VAL A 165 -3.20 6.04 4.84
CA VAL A 165 -4.48 5.32 4.72
C VAL A 165 -5.59 6.21 5.26
N PHE A 166 -6.65 6.39 4.46
CA PHE A 166 -7.73 7.30 4.82
C PHE A 166 -8.46 6.85 6.09
N PRO A 167 -9.00 7.82 6.86
CA PRO A 167 -9.75 7.51 8.06
C PRO A 167 -10.97 6.63 7.71
N ARG A 168 -11.22 5.64 8.56
CA ARG A 168 -12.33 4.72 8.41
C ARG A 168 -13.17 4.74 9.68
N ARG A 169 -14.49 4.48 9.57
CA ARG A 169 -15.46 4.56 10.65
C ARG A 169 -15.68 5.99 11.16
N ARG A 170 -16.88 6.26 11.68
CA ARG A 170 -17.25 7.62 12.07
C ARG A 170 -16.44 8.18 13.22
N LYS A 171 -16.33 7.37 14.29
CA LYS A 171 -15.77 7.81 15.56
C LYS A 171 -14.29 7.55 15.65
N LEU A 172 -13.57 8.45 16.28
CA LEU A 172 -12.13 8.36 16.51
C LEU A 172 -11.75 7.15 17.38
N ASP A 173 -12.58 6.78 18.34
CA ASP A 173 -12.36 5.70 19.31
C ASP A 173 -12.57 4.29 18.72
N HIS A 174 -13.11 4.17 17.51
CA HIS A 174 -13.31 2.87 16.87
C HIS A 174 -11.97 2.12 16.65
N PRO A 175 -11.86 0.81 16.97
CA PRO A 175 -10.61 0.06 16.87
C PRO A 175 -9.92 0.18 15.50
N HIS A 176 -10.64 0.01 14.39
CA HIS A 176 -10.05 0.15 13.05
C HIS A 176 -9.53 1.58 12.78
N ARG A 177 -10.15 2.63 13.35
CA ARG A 177 -9.65 3.99 13.24
C ARG A 177 -8.31 4.13 13.96
N LYS A 178 -8.18 3.60 15.17
CA LYS A 178 -6.94 3.61 15.94
C LYS A 178 -5.83 2.84 15.24
N GLN A 179 -6.15 1.66 14.69
CA GLN A 179 -5.19 0.85 13.94
C GLN A 179 -4.71 1.53 12.65
N ILE A 180 -5.58 2.28 11.94
CA ILE A 180 -5.18 3.06 10.77
C ILE A 180 -4.27 4.22 11.17
N ILE A 181 -4.56 4.93 12.26
CA ILE A 181 -3.69 5.97 12.80
C ILE A 181 -2.31 5.38 13.15
N GLU A 182 -2.30 4.24 13.81
CA GLU A 182 -1.07 3.51 14.15
C GLU A 182 -0.29 3.11 12.90
N LEU A 183 -0.96 2.53 11.88
CA LEU A 183 -0.34 2.20 10.59
C LEU A 183 0.33 3.43 9.97
N ASN A 184 -0.39 4.53 9.88
CA ASN A 184 0.10 5.77 9.30
C ASN A 184 1.30 6.34 10.08
N SER A 185 1.37 6.13 11.39
CA SER A 185 2.50 6.59 12.21
C SER A 185 3.82 5.91 11.89
N TYR A 186 3.80 4.68 11.37
CA TYR A 186 5.02 3.97 10.94
C TYR A 186 5.55 4.45 9.57
N LEU A 187 4.67 4.93 8.67
CA LEU A 187 5.02 5.19 7.27
C LEU A 187 6.15 6.22 7.09
N PRO A 188 6.18 7.37 7.78
CA PRO A 188 7.27 8.33 7.62
C PRO A 188 8.66 7.72 7.90
N GLY A 189 8.77 6.92 8.97
CA GLY A 189 10.02 6.26 9.34
C GLY A 189 10.45 5.18 8.35
N LEU A 190 9.49 4.39 7.86
CA LEU A 190 9.75 3.30 6.91
C LEU A 190 10.10 3.80 5.49
N LEU A 191 9.61 4.96 5.11
CA LEU A 191 9.75 5.48 3.74
C LEU A 191 10.92 6.48 3.57
N LYS A 192 11.48 7.01 4.68
CA LYS A 192 12.46 8.12 4.66
C LYS A 192 13.71 7.86 3.83
N ASP A 193 14.17 6.60 3.78
CA ASP A 193 15.40 6.19 3.10
C ASP A 193 15.16 5.69 1.66
N LEU A 194 13.91 5.67 1.20
CA LEU A 194 13.58 5.29 -0.17
C LEU A 194 13.75 6.47 -1.12
N LYS A 195 14.58 6.28 -2.15
CA LYS A 195 14.81 7.30 -3.19
C LYS A 195 13.50 7.66 -3.89
N ASN A 196 13.27 8.95 -4.14
CA ASN A 196 12.11 9.47 -4.88
C ASN A 196 10.73 9.15 -4.26
N VAL A 197 10.67 8.77 -2.98
CA VAL A 197 9.44 8.49 -2.25
C VAL A 197 9.10 9.62 -1.30
N LYS A 198 7.85 10.09 -1.35
CA LYS A 198 7.31 11.08 -0.41
C LYS A 198 6.06 10.52 0.27
N PHE A 199 5.95 10.73 1.58
CA PHE A 199 4.74 10.46 2.34
C PHE A 199 3.91 11.73 2.51
N LEU A 200 2.59 11.60 2.35
CA LEU A 200 1.63 12.67 2.60
C LEU A 200 0.36 12.12 3.24
N ASP A 201 0.03 12.56 4.43
CA ASP A 201 -1.25 12.22 5.06
C ASP A 201 -2.29 13.33 4.81
N ILE A 202 -3.25 13.03 3.97
CA ILE A 202 -4.40 13.89 3.69
C ILE A 202 -5.65 13.46 4.46
N GLY A 203 -5.56 12.41 5.28
CA GLY A 203 -6.67 11.88 6.07
C GLY A 203 -7.40 12.91 6.92
N PRO A 204 -6.72 13.85 7.58
CA PRO A 204 -7.37 14.93 8.33
C PRO A 204 -8.34 15.79 7.52
N LYS A 205 -8.16 15.91 6.19
CA LYS A 205 -9.05 16.71 5.32
C LYS A 205 -10.47 16.11 5.15
N PHE A 206 -10.63 14.84 5.53
CA PHE A 206 -11.94 14.15 5.52
C PHE A 206 -12.69 14.27 6.83
N LEU A 207 -12.06 14.82 7.86
CA LEU A 207 -12.59 14.88 9.22
C LEU A 207 -13.05 16.30 9.56
N ASP A 208 -14.08 16.37 10.43
CA ASP A 208 -14.42 17.64 11.07
C ASP A 208 -13.46 17.98 12.21
N GLU A 209 -13.67 19.16 12.82
CA GLU A 209 -12.85 19.67 13.93
C GLU A 209 -12.81 18.75 15.16
N LYS A 210 -13.81 17.88 15.31
CA LYS A 210 -13.89 16.88 16.39
C LYS A 210 -13.33 15.51 15.99
N GLY A 211 -12.77 15.39 14.78
CA GLY A 211 -12.21 14.14 14.26
C GLY A 211 -13.27 13.13 13.79
N PHE A 212 -14.53 13.55 13.58
CA PHE A 212 -15.57 12.70 13.04
C PHE A 212 -15.50 12.65 11.51
N LEU A 213 -15.72 11.45 10.96
CA LEU A 213 -15.89 11.24 9.53
C LEU A 213 -17.38 11.37 9.17
N SER A 214 -17.72 12.37 8.37
CA SER A 214 -19.11 12.60 7.96
C SER A 214 -19.56 11.64 6.85
N LYS A 215 -20.87 11.41 6.74
CA LYS A 215 -21.46 10.65 5.63
C LYS A 215 -21.32 11.38 4.30
N GLU A 216 -21.24 12.69 4.32
CA GLU A 216 -21.05 13.50 3.14
C GLU A 216 -19.69 13.21 2.48
N MET A 217 -18.65 12.98 3.30
CA MET A 217 -17.32 12.66 2.83
C MET A 217 -17.18 11.18 2.44
N MET A 218 -17.69 10.29 3.31
CA MET A 218 -17.64 8.84 3.08
C MET A 218 -18.98 8.21 3.53
N PRO A 219 -19.92 7.98 2.61
CA PRO A 219 -21.29 7.52 2.92
C PRO A 219 -21.34 6.23 3.73
N ASP A 220 -20.50 5.28 3.38
CA ASP A 220 -20.35 3.98 4.03
C ASP A 220 -19.22 3.93 5.07
N THR A 221 -18.67 5.10 5.41
CA THR A 221 -17.55 5.27 6.35
C THR A 221 -16.22 4.65 5.91
N THR A 222 -16.05 4.42 4.62
CA THR A 222 -14.86 3.79 4.01
C THR A 222 -14.48 4.41 2.68
N HIS A 223 -15.46 4.53 1.78
CA HIS A 223 -15.24 4.97 0.42
C HIS A 223 -15.64 6.45 0.26
N PRO A 224 -14.77 7.27 -0.32
CA PRO A 224 -15.08 8.66 -0.61
C PRO A 224 -16.31 8.79 -1.51
N SER A 225 -17.16 9.77 -1.21
CA SER A 225 -18.15 10.30 -2.14
C SER A 225 -17.46 11.04 -3.29
N GLU A 226 -18.21 11.57 -4.25
CA GLU A 226 -17.67 12.48 -5.27
C GLU A 226 -16.94 13.66 -4.60
N LYS A 227 -17.57 14.30 -3.59
CA LYS A 227 -16.94 15.36 -2.79
C LYS A 227 -15.66 14.90 -2.10
N GLY A 228 -15.65 13.67 -1.56
CA GLY A 228 -14.44 13.07 -0.98
C GLY A 228 -13.33 12.89 -2.02
N HIS A 229 -13.67 12.47 -3.24
CA HIS A 229 -12.70 12.37 -4.34
C HIS A 229 -12.18 13.75 -4.79
N GLU A 230 -13.03 14.81 -4.78
CA GLU A 230 -12.58 16.18 -5.05
C GLU A 230 -11.59 16.69 -4.02
N ILE A 231 -11.86 16.43 -2.72
CA ILE A 231 -10.92 16.77 -1.64
C ILE A 231 -9.60 16.05 -1.83
N TRP A 232 -9.64 14.76 -2.15
CA TRP A 232 -8.42 13.98 -2.42
C TRP A 232 -7.62 14.58 -3.58
N ALA A 233 -8.25 14.76 -4.75
CA ALA A 233 -7.58 15.29 -5.94
C ALA A 233 -6.93 16.64 -5.64
N ARG A 234 -7.68 17.59 -5.04
CA ARG A 234 -7.19 18.92 -4.67
C ARG A 234 -6.04 18.87 -3.66
N ALA A 235 -6.11 17.93 -2.71
CA ALA A 235 -5.10 17.83 -1.65
C ALA A 235 -3.74 17.37 -2.15
N ILE A 236 -3.70 16.56 -3.22
CA ILE A 236 -2.45 16.04 -3.80
C ILE A 236 -1.99 16.81 -5.04
N GLU A 237 -2.82 17.68 -5.59
CA GLU A 237 -2.53 18.42 -6.83
C GLU A 237 -1.18 19.15 -6.82
N PRO A 238 -0.81 19.92 -5.79
CA PRO A 238 0.50 20.59 -5.76
C PRO A 238 1.68 19.61 -5.77
N GLU A 239 1.46 18.40 -5.27
CA GLU A 239 2.49 17.37 -5.28
C GLU A 239 2.58 16.69 -6.63
N LEU A 240 1.44 16.42 -7.26
CA LEU A 240 1.40 15.88 -8.62
C LEU A 240 2.08 16.81 -9.62
N ASP A 241 1.84 18.11 -9.51
CA ASP A 241 2.45 19.11 -10.39
C ASP A 241 3.98 19.11 -10.24
N ARG A 242 4.50 19.00 -9.00
CA ARG A 242 5.95 18.87 -8.75
C ARG A 242 6.52 17.53 -9.26
N MET A 243 5.76 16.45 -9.13
CA MET A 243 6.20 15.12 -9.58
C MET A 243 6.25 15.01 -11.10
N LEU A 244 5.32 15.68 -11.78
CA LEU A 244 5.13 15.62 -13.23
C LEU A 244 5.72 16.85 -13.95
N ALA A 245 6.32 17.80 -13.25
CA ALA A 245 7.12 18.87 -13.86
C ALA A 245 8.34 18.28 -14.58
N ASP A 246 8.69 18.87 -15.73
CA ASP A 246 9.83 18.44 -16.55
C ASP A 246 11.17 18.63 -15.84
#